data_c0ce9ba38085d39590a57dd6a5440d26
#
_entry.id   c0ce9ba38085d39590a57dd6a5440d26
#
_cell.length_a   1.000
_cell.length_b   1.000
_cell.length_c   1.000
_cell.angle_alpha   90.00
_cell.angle_beta   90.00
_cell.angle_gamma   90.00
#
_symmetry.space_group_name_H-M   'P 1'
#
loop_
_entity.id
_entity.type
_entity.pdbx_description
1 polymer ?
#
loop_
_entity_poly.entity_id
_entity_poly.type
_entity_poly.pdbx_seq_one_letter_code
_entity_poly.pdbx_strand_id
1 'polypeptide(L)'
;LVRMPVLSLFAESLGAGPERIGLIVSVSTITGVLLKLPSGALSDIYGRKMLLRIGVVAFGLPPFIYPFISDLNALTALRFVHGLATAIFAPSALATVADLYKERRGAALGTYTACTQSGSLLGPFLGGWLAYTAGFSTAFVTAGVFGCIAILIFFSLHLDEPPPRVRERGLAPVMAEMGKGFLAVARNRKVLITSSTDAAKMVANGA
;
A
#
# COMPACT_ATOMS: atom_id res chain seq x y z
N LEU A 1 3.64 2.52 16.72
CA LEU A 1 5.12 2.63 16.76
C LEU A 1 5.84 1.35 16.27
N VAL A 2 5.23 0.18 16.35
CA VAL A 2 5.87 -1.10 16.02
C VAL A 2 5.92 -1.42 14.50
N ARG A 3 5.19 -0.69 13.66
CA ARG A 3 4.99 -1.07 12.24
C ARG A 3 6.11 -0.74 11.26
N MET A 4 7.05 0.14 11.63
CA MET A 4 8.19 0.48 10.74
C MET A 4 9.44 0.84 11.56
N PRO A 5 10.03 -0.08 12.32
CA PRO A 5 11.18 0.23 13.17
C PRO A 5 12.37 0.75 12.36
N VAL A 6 12.64 0.17 11.19
CA VAL A 6 13.78 0.56 10.34
C VAL A 6 13.66 1.98 9.82
N LEU A 7 12.48 2.38 9.35
CA LEU A 7 12.27 3.73 8.82
C LEU A 7 12.37 4.81 9.91
N SER A 8 11.79 4.55 11.07
CA SER A 8 11.82 5.50 12.19
C SER A 8 13.25 5.68 12.70
N LEU A 9 13.99 4.59 12.87
CA LEU A 9 15.41 4.62 13.27
C LEU A 9 16.28 5.29 12.17
N PHE A 10 15.98 5.07 10.91
CA PHE A 10 16.67 5.73 9.81
C PHE A 10 16.40 7.23 9.81
N ALA A 11 15.15 7.67 9.98
CA ALA A 11 14.82 9.09 10.10
C ALA A 11 15.49 9.74 11.31
N GLU A 12 15.56 9.04 12.44
CA GLU A 12 16.28 9.48 13.64
C GLU A 12 17.78 9.64 13.37
N SER A 13 18.40 8.70 12.66
CA SER A 13 19.81 8.78 12.27
C SER A 13 20.11 9.97 11.35
N LEU A 14 19.12 10.49 10.63
CA LEU A 14 19.18 11.73 9.84
C LEU A 14 18.87 12.98 10.68
N GLY A 15 18.72 12.86 12.00
CA GLY A 15 18.45 13.98 12.91
C GLY A 15 16.97 14.35 13.05
N ALA A 16 16.05 13.46 12.69
CA ALA A 16 14.61 13.74 12.88
C ALA A 16 14.21 13.61 14.35
N GLY A 17 13.57 14.64 14.89
CA GLY A 17 12.87 14.54 16.18
C GLY A 17 11.57 13.73 16.07
N PRO A 18 10.95 13.35 17.22
CA PRO A 18 9.75 12.49 17.27
C PRO A 18 8.58 13.02 16.42
N GLU A 19 8.35 14.32 16.42
CA GLU A 19 7.29 14.97 15.62
C GLU A 19 7.52 14.78 14.11
N ARG A 20 8.77 14.96 13.66
CA ARG A 20 9.15 14.82 12.28
C ARG A 20 9.06 13.36 11.81
N ILE A 21 9.46 12.42 12.67
CA ILE A 21 9.29 10.97 12.43
C ILE A 21 7.81 10.64 12.27
N GLY A 22 6.95 11.13 13.17
CA GLY A 22 5.51 10.95 13.08
C GLY A 22 4.94 11.48 11.77
N LEU A 23 5.36 12.66 11.33
CA LEU A 23 4.95 13.24 10.06
C LEU A 23 5.40 12.38 8.88
N ILE A 24 6.68 11.99 8.80
CA ILE A 24 7.24 11.15 7.74
C ILE A 24 6.48 9.82 7.60
N VAL A 25 6.18 9.18 8.72
CA VAL A 25 5.41 7.92 8.73
C VAL A 25 3.96 8.16 8.29
N SER A 26 3.33 9.24 8.74
CA SER A 26 1.94 9.55 8.46
C SER A 26 1.69 9.93 7.00
N VAL A 27 2.65 10.60 6.33
CA VAL A 27 2.51 11.03 4.93
C VAL A 27 2.11 9.88 4.01
N SER A 28 2.78 8.73 4.10
CA SER A 28 2.43 7.59 3.23
C SER A 28 1.07 6.98 3.55
N THR A 29 0.66 7.00 4.81
CA THR A 29 -0.65 6.50 5.24
C THR A 29 -1.76 7.42 4.76
N ILE A 30 -1.61 8.73 4.97
CA ILE A 30 -2.57 9.76 4.54
C ILE A 30 -2.73 9.71 3.02
N THR A 31 -1.62 9.74 2.27
CA THR A 31 -1.63 9.64 0.81
C THR A 31 -2.30 8.35 0.35
N GLY A 32 -1.93 7.22 0.97
CA GLY A 32 -2.52 5.92 0.69
C GLY A 32 -4.03 5.88 0.90
N VAL A 33 -4.54 6.46 2.00
CA VAL A 33 -5.98 6.49 2.30
C VAL A 33 -6.72 7.42 1.34
N LEU A 34 -6.24 8.65 1.16
CA LEU A 34 -6.91 9.66 0.32
C LEU A 34 -7.02 9.22 -1.14
N LEU A 35 -5.99 8.56 -1.66
CA LEU A 35 -5.92 8.19 -3.07
C LEU A 35 -6.45 6.78 -3.37
N LYS A 36 -6.86 5.98 -2.38
CA LYS A 36 -7.46 4.65 -2.61
C LYS A 36 -8.71 4.71 -3.46
N LEU A 37 -9.60 5.66 -3.19
CA LEU A 37 -10.85 5.81 -3.92
C LEU A 37 -10.60 6.19 -5.40
N PRO A 38 -9.85 7.28 -5.72
CA PRO A 38 -9.49 7.58 -7.10
C PRO A 38 -8.78 6.44 -7.81
N SER A 39 -7.88 5.73 -7.11
CA SER A 39 -7.14 4.60 -7.69
C SER A 39 -8.02 3.42 -8.04
N GLY A 40 -9.05 3.15 -7.23
CA GLY A 40 -10.06 2.13 -7.54
C GLY A 40 -10.77 2.45 -8.85
N ALA A 41 -11.21 3.71 -9.04
CA ALA A 41 -11.83 4.17 -10.29
C ALA A 41 -10.88 4.06 -11.49
N LEU A 42 -9.63 4.47 -11.33
CA LEU A 42 -8.61 4.33 -12.37
C LEU A 42 -8.40 2.86 -12.76
N SER A 43 -8.46 1.95 -11.77
CA SER A 43 -8.35 0.51 -12.00
C SER A 43 -9.49 -0.03 -12.88
N ASP A 44 -10.70 0.47 -12.69
CA ASP A 44 -11.86 0.05 -13.49
C ASP A 44 -11.84 0.65 -14.92
N ILE A 45 -11.20 1.81 -15.12
CA ILE A 45 -11.08 2.49 -16.41
C ILE A 45 -9.92 1.96 -17.25
N TYR A 46 -8.71 1.93 -16.66
CA TYR A 46 -7.47 1.59 -17.38
C TYR A 46 -7.12 0.10 -17.34
N GLY A 47 -7.89 -0.69 -16.57
CA GLY A 47 -7.63 -2.10 -16.34
C GLY A 47 -6.77 -2.37 -15.11
N ARG A 48 -7.10 -3.44 -14.41
CA ARG A 48 -6.47 -3.80 -13.13
C ARG A 48 -5.01 -4.23 -13.30
N LYS A 49 -4.71 -4.96 -14.37
CA LYS A 49 -3.37 -5.45 -14.69
C LYS A 49 -2.37 -4.31 -14.87
N MET A 50 -2.78 -3.22 -15.54
CA MET A 50 -1.95 -2.03 -15.72
C MET A 50 -1.63 -1.38 -14.38
N LEU A 51 -2.64 -1.16 -13.54
CA LEU A 51 -2.44 -0.54 -12.23
C LEU A 51 -1.64 -1.43 -11.27
N LEU A 52 -1.84 -2.74 -11.33
CA LEU A 52 -1.01 -3.69 -10.57
C LEU A 52 0.45 -3.65 -11.00
N ARG A 53 0.74 -3.57 -12.31
CA ARG A 53 2.10 -3.42 -12.82
C ARG A 53 2.76 -2.13 -12.33
N ILE A 54 2.06 -1.01 -12.43
CA ILE A 54 2.54 0.28 -11.90
C ILE A 54 2.77 0.16 -10.38
N GLY A 55 1.82 -0.41 -9.66
CA GLY A 55 1.89 -0.56 -8.23
C GLY A 55 3.06 -1.42 -7.75
N VAL A 56 3.28 -2.61 -8.36
CA VAL A 56 4.38 -3.49 -7.96
C VAL A 56 5.75 -2.87 -8.22
N VAL A 57 5.90 -2.14 -9.34
CA VAL A 57 7.13 -1.38 -9.66
C VAL A 57 7.33 -0.23 -8.67
N ALA A 58 6.27 0.53 -8.38
CA ALA A 58 6.29 1.63 -7.43
C ALA A 58 6.52 1.19 -5.97
N PHE A 59 6.31 -0.09 -5.65
CA PHE A 59 6.69 -0.69 -4.37
C PHE A 59 8.12 -1.23 -4.37
N GLY A 60 8.53 -1.89 -5.46
CA GLY A 60 9.78 -2.63 -5.51
C GLY A 60 11.01 -1.77 -5.73
N LEU A 61 10.91 -0.64 -6.44
CA LEU A 61 12.06 0.21 -6.76
C LEU A 61 12.45 1.22 -5.67
N PRO A 62 11.51 1.89 -4.96
CA PRO A 62 11.86 2.90 -3.97
C PRO A 62 12.82 2.45 -2.87
N PRO A 63 12.84 1.19 -2.42
CA PRO A 63 13.83 0.74 -1.44
C PRO A 63 15.29 0.99 -1.83
N PHE A 64 15.62 0.96 -3.11
CA PHE A 64 16.97 1.27 -3.59
C PHE A 64 17.35 2.74 -3.50
N ILE A 65 16.38 3.64 -3.32
CA ILE A 65 16.59 5.08 -3.23
C ILE A 65 16.94 5.47 -1.79
N TYR A 66 16.42 4.76 -0.77
CA TYR A 66 16.64 5.10 0.64
C TYR A 66 18.12 5.24 1.04
N PRO A 67 19.06 4.37 0.59
CA PRO A 67 20.48 4.49 0.94
C PRO A 67 21.13 5.81 0.50
N PHE A 68 20.56 6.49 -0.49
CA PHE A 68 21.08 7.75 -1.03
C PHE A 68 20.43 8.99 -0.42
N ILE A 69 19.48 8.81 0.47
CA ILE A 69 18.78 9.92 1.11
C ILE A 69 19.60 10.40 2.32
N SER A 70 19.95 11.68 2.30
CA SER A 70 20.63 12.38 3.40
C SER A 70 19.79 13.53 3.98
N ASP A 71 18.58 13.77 3.44
CA ASP A 71 17.71 14.86 3.84
C ASP A 71 16.29 14.37 4.18
N LEU A 72 15.72 14.94 5.24
CA LEU A 72 14.38 14.59 5.74
C LEU A 72 13.25 14.97 4.78
N ASN A 73 13.43 16.01 3.94
CA ASN A 73 12.41 16.39 2.98
C ASN A 73 12.39 15.40 1.81
N ALA A 74 13.57 14.95 1.34
CA ALA A 74 13.68 13.88 0.35
C ALA A 74 13.07 12.57 0.87
N LEU A 75 13.30 12.23 2.14
CA LEU A 75 12.66 11.08 2.80
C LEU A 75 11.14 11.22 2.81
N THR A 76 10.62 12.40 3.15
CA THR A 76 9.18 12.69 3.16
C THR A 76 8.57 12.56 1.76
N ALA A 77 9.25 13.09 0.74
CA ALA A 77 8.81 12.97 -0.66
C ALA A 77 8.75 11.50 -1.12
N LEU A 78 9.76 10.70 -0.76
CA LEU A 78 9.76 9.26 -1.09
C LEU A 78 8.64 8.52 -0.36
N ARG A 79 8.30 8.93 0.86
CA ARG A 79 7.15 8.38 1.61
C ARG A 79 5.81 8.72 0.95
N PHE A 80 5.68 9.90 0.36
CA PHE A 80 4.51 10.26 -0.44
C PHE A 80 4.36 9.33 -1.67
N VAL A 81 5.45 9.09 -2.41
CA VAL A 81 5.46 8.15 -3.55
C VAL A 81 5.08 6.74 -3.11
N HIS A 82 5.59 6.28 -1.97
CA HIS A 82 5.24 4.98 -1.41
C HIS A 82 3.76 4.89 -1.01
N GLY A 83 3.19 5.95 -0.47
CA GLY A 83 1.76 6.06 -0.18
C GLY A 83 0.91 5.96 -1.46
N LEU A 84 1.34 6.62 -2.54
CA LEU A 84 0.70 6.53 -3.85
C LEU A 84 0.74 5.09 -4.41
N ALA A 85 1.89 4.42 -4.29
CA ALA A 85 2.01 3.00 -4.67
C ALA A 85 1.01 2.11 -3.91
N THR A 86 0.87 2.33 -2.60
CA THR A 86 -0.11 1.63 -1.74
C THR A 86 -1.55 1.88 -2.19
N ALA A 87 -1.87 3.13 -2.52
CA ALA A 87 -3.20 3.51 -2.97
C ALA A 87 -3.60 2.83 -4.29
N ILE A 88 -2.64 2.65 -5.19
CA ILE A 88 -2.86 2.03 -6.51
C ILE A 88 -2.92 0.50 -6.40
N PHE A 89 -1.96 -0.10 -5.70
CA PHE A 89 -1.80 -1.55 -5.67
C PHE A 89 -2.90 -2.26 -4.86
N ALA A 90 -3.18 -1.81 -3.64
CA ALA A 90 -4.01 -2.55 -2.71
C ALA A 90 -5.45 -2.78 -3.20
N PRO A 91 -6.22 -1.77 -3.68
CA PRO A 91 -7.57 -2.00 -4.19
C PRO A 91 -7.57 -2.84 -5.47
N SER A 92 -6.60 -2.63 -6.36
CA SER A 92 -6.48 -3.40 -7.61
C SER A 92 -6.18 -4.88 -7.34
N ALA A 93 -5.33 -5.18 -6.36
CA ALA A 93 -4.99 -6.54 -5.98
C ALA A 93 -6.19 -7.28 -5.37
N LEU A 94 -6.88 -6.64 -4.41
CA LEU A 94 -8.09 -7.22 -3.80
C LEU A 94 -9.19 -7.48 -4.83
N ALA A 95 -9.40 -6.53 -5.75
CA ALA A 95 -10.39 -6.67 -6.81
C ALA A 95 -10.02 -7.81 -7.79
N THR A 96 -8.73 -7.93 -8.15
CA THR A 96 -8.25 -9.02 -9.02
C THR A 96 -8.45 -10.38 -8.37
N VAL A 97 -8.07 -10.55 -7.10
CA VAL A 97 -8.29 -11.80 -6.36
C VAL A 97 -9.77 -12.14 -6.29
N ALA A 98 -10.63 -11.15 -6.03
CA ALA A 98 -12.07 -11.35 -5.94
C ALA A 98 -12.71 -11.77 -7.28
N ASP A 99 -12.15 -11.31 -8.41
CA ASP A 99 -12.66 -11.63 -9.74
C ASP A 99 -12.14 -12.99 -10.26
N LEU A 100 -10.90 -13.35 -9.93
CA LEU A 100 -10.33 -14.63 -10.31
C LEU A 100 -11.00 -15.82 -9.60
N TYR A 101 -11.45 -15.62 -8.36
CA TYR A 101 -12.01 -16.67 -7.51
C TYR A 101 -13.47 -16.41 -7.11
N LYS A 102 -14.34 -16.18 -8.09
CA LYS A 102 -15.77 -15.82 -7.86
C LYS A 102 -16.51 -16.79 -6.97
N GLU A 103 -16.32 -18.10 -7.17
CA GLU A 103 -17.01 -19.16 -6.41
C GLU A 103 -16.49 -19.33 -4.98
N ARG A 104 -15.21 -19.00 -4.73
CA ARG A 104 -14.53 -19.13 -3.43
C ARG A 104 -13.94 -17.81 -2.96
N ARG A 105 -14.61 -16.71 -3.28
CA ARG A 105 -14.14 -15.34 -3.05
C ARG A 105 -13.68 -15.09 -1.60
N GLY A 106 -14.45 -15.56 -0.62
CA GLY A 106 -14.11 -15.39 0.80
C GLY A 106 -12.80 -16.08 1.18
N ALA A 107 -12.62 -17.33 0.76
CA ALA A 107 -11.41 -18.09 1.02
C ALA A 107 -10.19 -17.46 0.33
N ALA A 108 -10.33 -17.05 -0.93
CA ALA A 108 -9.24 -16.42 -1.70
C ALA A 108 -8.80 -15.08 -1.08
N LEU A 109 -9.75 -14.22 -0.70
CA LEU A 109 -9.45 -12.96 -0.01
C LEU A 109 -8.85 -13.20 1.38
N GLY A 110 -9.32 -14.22 2.10
CA GLY A 110 -8.73 -14.62 3.38
C GLY A 110 -7.27 -15.06 3.23
N THR A 111 -6.98 -15.93 2.25
CA THR A 111 -5.61 -16.38 1.96
C THR A 111 -4.72 -15.21 1.55
N TYR A 112 -5.19 -14.34 0.65
CA TYR A 112 -4.46 -13.13 0.25
C TYR A 112 -4.13 -12.25 1.46
N THR A 113 -5.12 -12.03 2.33
CA THR A 113 -4.93 -11.22 3.55
C THR A 113 -3.95 -11.89 4.50
N ALA A 114 -4.03 -13.21 4.70
CA ALA A 114 -3.10 -13.95 5.54
C ALA A 114 -1.65 -13.82 5.03
N CYS A 115 -1.43 -13.99 3.71
CA CYS A 115 -0.11 -13.82 3.10
C CYS A 115 0.43 -12.40 3.27
N THR A 116 -0.40 -11.37 3.05
CA THR A 116 0.03 -9.97 3.22
C THR A 116 0.33 -9.62 4.67
N GLN A 117 -0.44 -10.16 5.63
CA GLN A 117 -0.20 -9.96 7.05
C GLN A 117 1.05 -10.69 7.53
N SER A 118 1.35 -11.88 7.00
CA SER A 118 2.61 -12.59 7.28
C SER A 118 3.83 -11.75 6.84
N GLY A 119 3.76 -11.14 5.64
CA GLY A 119 4.79 -10.21 5.19
C GLY A 119 4.92 -8.97 6.07
N SER A 120 3.80 -8.44 6.55
CA SER A 120 3.78 -7.28 7.46
C SER A 120 4.35 -7.58 8.85
N LEU A 121 4.30 -8.83 9.27
CA LEU A 121 4.89 -9.31 10.53
C LEU A 121 6.39 -9.59 10.37
N LEU A 122 6.77 -10.35 9.35
CA LEU A 122 8.14 -10.78 9.13
C LEU A 122 9.05 -9.65 8.62
N GLY A 123 8.50 -8.74 7.81
CA GLY A 123 9.24 -7.64 7.22
C GLY A 123 9.96 -6.75 8.24
N PRO A 124 9.25 -6.18 9.24
CA PRO A 124 9.87 -5.38 10.28
C PRO A 124 10.91 -6.13 11.11
N PHE A 125 10.66 -7.41 11.38
CA PHE A 125 11.60 -8.26 12.12
C PHE A 125 12.92 -8.45 11.34
N LEU A 126 12.82 -8.93 10.11
CA LEU A 126 13.99 -9.14 9.23
C LEU A 126 14.71 -7.82 8.92
N GLY A 127 13.92 -6.78 8.60
CA GLY A 127 14.47 -5.46 8.30
C GLY A 127 15.20 -4.85 9.51
N GLY A 128 14.63 -4.96 10.70
CA GLY A 128 15.25 -4.48 11.93
C GLY A 128 16.54 -5.24 12.27
N TRP A 129 16.51 -6.56 12.13
CA TRP A 129 17.70 -7.39 12.33
C TRP A 129 18.82 -7.04 11.34
N LEU A 130 18.50 -6.89 10.05
CA LEU A 130 19.49 -6.47 9.04
C LEU A 130 20.01 -5.06 9.29
N ALA A 131 19.13 -4.12 9.66
CA ALA A 131 19.54 -2.75 9.97
C ALA A 131 20.51 -2.70 11.16
N TYR A 132 20.26 -3.53 12.17
CA TYR A 132 21.11 -3.62 13.35
C TYR A 132 22.46 -4.29 13.05
N THR A 133 22.48 -5.39 12.30
CA THR A 133 23.70 -6.19 12.07
C THR A 133 24.54 -5.70 10.89
N ALA A 134 23.91 -5.17 9.84
CA ALA A 134 24.58 -4.83 8.57
C ALA A 134 24.27 -3.40 8.08
N GLY A 135 23.56 -2.62 8.88
CA GLY A 135 23.23 -1.21 8.59
C GLY A 135 21.98 -1.01 7.73
N PHE A 136 21.47 0.23 7.74
CA PHE A 136 20.24 0.61 7.05
C PHE A 136 20.29 0.36 5.53
N SER A 137 21.43 0.66 4.89
CA SER A 137 21.60 0.46 3.45
C SER A 137 21.37 -0.99 3.06
N THR A 138 21.93 -1.94 3.82
CA THR A 138 21.75 -3.38 3.57
C THR A 138 20.28 -3.79 3.73
N ALA A 139 19.60 -3.30 4.76
CA ALA A 139 18.19 -3.58 4.98
C ALA A 139 17.33 -3.06 3.81
N PHE A 140 17.57 -1.85 3.34
CA PHE A 140 16.82 -1.27 2.22
C PHE A 140 17.14 -1.95 0.89
N VAL A 141 18.41 -2.23 0.59
CA VAL A 141 18.79 -2.95 -0.63
C VAL A 141 18.18 -4.35 -0.65
N THR A 142 18.21 -5.06 0.48
CA THR A 142 17.56 -6.38 0.59
C THR A 142 16.06 -6.30 0.33
N ALA A 143 15.37 -5.31 0.89
CA ALA A 143 13.95 -5.07 0.59
C ALA A 143 13.72 -4.77 -0.90
N GLY A 144 14.61 -4.00 -1.54
CA GLY A 144 14.58 -3.74 -2.99
C GLY A 144 14.78 -5.01 -3.82
N VAL A 145 15.70 -5.89 -3.43
CA VAL A 145 15.91 -7.19 -4.11
C VAL A 145 14.65 -8.06 -4.05
N PHE A 146 14.00 -8.17 -2.89
CA PHE A 146 12.70 -8.84 -2.79
C PHE A 146 11.63 -8.15 -3.64
N GLY A 147 11.65 -6.81 -3.72
CA GLY A 147 10.80 -6.04 -4.61
C GLY A 147 11.02 -6.40 -6.07
N CYS A 148 12.27 -6.49 -6.53
CA CYS A 148 12.61 -6.92 -7.89
C CYS A 148 12.16 -8.36 -8.19
N ILE A 149 12.34 -9.28 -7.24
CA ILE A 149 11.85 -10.66 -7.38
C ILE A 149 10.32 -10.65 -7.52
N ALA A 150 9.61 -9.87 -6.71
CA ALA A 150 8.15 -9.73 -6.83
C ALA A 150 7.73 -9.14 -8.19
N ILE A 151 8.47 -8.13 -8.70
CA ILE A 151 8.25 -7.57 -10.04
C ILE A 151 8.43 -8.66 -11.11
N LEU A 152 9.52 -9.41 -11.09
CA LEU A 152 9.80 -10.47 -12.06
C LEU A 152 8.72 -11.54 -12.04
N ILE A 153 8.34 -12.03 -10.86
CA ILE A 153 7.24 -12.99 -10.69
C ILE A 153 5.95 -12.42 -11.26
N PHE A 154 5.60 -11.17 -10.91
CA PHE A 154 4.35 -10.56 -11.36
C PHE A 154 4.30 -10.40 -12.89
N PHE A 155 5.39 -10.01 -13.52
CA PHE A 155 5.46 -9.86 -14.98
C PHE A 155 5.50 -11.19 -15.73
N SER A 156 5.94 -12.28 -15.08
CA SER A 156 5.89 -13.63 -15.65
C SER A 156 4.49 -14.25 -15.59
N LEU A 157 3.60 -13.75 -14.71
CA LEU A 157 2.24 -14.25 -14.60
C LEU A 157 1.38 -13.78 -15.77
N HIS A 158 0.79 -14.73 -16.49
CA HIS A 158 -0.27 -14.46 -17.46
C HIS A 158 -1.60 -14.28 -16.69
N LEU A 159 -1.97 -13.03 -16.47
CA LEU A 159 -3.28 -12.70 -15.89
C LEU A 159 -4.24 -12.45 -17.05
N ASP A 160 -5.22 -13.34 -17.19
CA ASP A 160 -6.35 -13.11 -18.07
C ASP A 160 -7.26 -12.06 -17.43
N GLU A 161 -7.30 -10.88 -18.03
CA GLU A 161 -8.07 -9.76 -17.52
C GLU A 161 -9.40 -9.67 -18.30
N PRO A 162 -10.56 -9.62 -17.60
CA PRO A 162 -11.78 -9.25 -18.27
C PRO A 162 -11.65 -7.84 -18.84
N PRO A 163 -12.26 -7.54 -19.99
CA PRO A 163 -12.16 -6.22 -20.61
C PRO A 163 -12.55 -5.12 -19.62
N PRO A 164 -11.85 -3.97 -19.64
CA PRO A 164 -12.13 -2.87 -18.71
C PRO A 164 -13.60 -2.42 -18.87
N ARG A 165 -14.33 -2.44 -17.76
CA ARG A 165 -15.79 -2.24 -17.75
C ARG A 165 -16.24 -0.83 -18.13
N VAL A 166 -15.33 0.14 -18.18
CA VAL A 166 -15.68 1.57 -18.22
C VAL A 166 -14.89 2.40 -19.25
N ARG A 167 -14.22 1.75 -20.22
CA ARG A 167 -13.41 2.47 -21.22
C ARG A 167 -14.20 3.53 -22.02
N GLU A 168 -15.55 3.42 -22.04
CA GLU A 168 -16.44 4.33 -22.78
C GLU A 168 -16.99 5.51 -21.94
N ARG A 169 -16.90 5.46 -20.59
CA ARG A 169 -17.62 6.43 -19.73
C ARG A 169 -16.80 7.63 -19.26
N GLY A 170 -15.47 7.63 -19.42
CA GLY A 170 -14.61 8.71 -18.93
C GLY A 170 -14.50 8.78 -17.39
N LEU A 171 -13.59 9.62 -16.90
CA LEU A 171 -13.26 9.76 -15.45
C LEU A 171 -14.36 10.47 -14.65
N ALA A 172 -14.98 11.52 -15.20
CA ALA A 172 -15.90 12.37 -14.47
C ALA A 172 -17.16 11.64 -13.95
N PRO A 173 -17.90 10.85 -14.77
CA PRO A 173 -19.07 10.10 -14.29
C PRO A 173 -18.70 9.02 -13.29
N VAL A 174 -17.52 8.38 -13.42
CA VAL A 174 -17.04 7.37 -12.47
C VAL A 174 -16.74 7.99 -11.12
N MET A 175 -16.08 9.14 -11.08
CA MET A 175 -15.80 9.88 -9.84
C MET A 175 -17.09 10.36 -9.17
N ALA A 176 -18.09 10.78 -9.95
CA ALA A 176 -19.40 11.18 -9.44
C ALA A 176 -20.16 9.99 -8.82
N GLU A 177 -20.13 8.83 -9.48
CA GLU A 177 -20.74 7.59 -8.98
C GLU A 177 -20.06 7.08 -7.70
N MET A 178 -18.74 7.16 -7.64
CA MET A 178 -17.96 6.86 -6.43
C MET A 178 -18.28 7.82 -5.28
N GLY A 179 -18.43 9.12 -5.56
CA GLY A 179 -18.85 10.11 -4.57
C GLY A 179 -20.22 9.79 -3.98
N LYS A 180 -21.17 9.40 -4.82
CA LYS A 180 -22.50 8.94 -4.38
C LYS A 180 -22.41 7.65 -3.56
N GLY A 181 -21.61 6.67 -4.00
CA GLY A 181 -21.37 5.43 -3.27
C GLY A 181 -20.72 5.68 -1.90
N PHE A 182 -19.73 6.54 -1.84
CA PHE A 182 -19.11 6.95 -0.57
C PHE A 182 -20.11 7.61 0.38
N LEU A 183 -20.92 8.52 -0.14
CA LEU A 183 -21.96 9.20 0.66
C LEU A 183 -23.03 8.21 1.17
N ALA A 184 -23.41 7.23 0.35
CA ALA A 184 -24.33 6.16 0.75
C ALA A 184 -23.74 5.29 1.87
N VAL A 185 -22.46 4.91 1.76
CA VAL A 185 -21.72 4.16 2.79
C VAL A 185 -21.55 4.99 4.06
N ALA A 186 -21.18 6.27 3.94
CA ALA A 186 -21.03 7.18 5.07
C ALA A 186 -22.37 7.48 5.81
N ARG A 187 -23.49 7.31 5.13
CA ARG A 187 -24.84 7.41 5.76
C ARG A 187 -25.33 6.10 6.34
N ASN A 188 -24.68 4.98 6.04
CA ASN A 188 -25.09 3.68 6.54
C ASN A 188 -24.58 3.46 7.97
N ARG A 189 -25.49 3.57 8.94
CA ARG A 189 -25.18 3.47 10.38
C ARG A 189 -24.48 2.14 10.74
N LYS A 190 -24.82 1.03 10.09
CA LYS A 190 -24.18 -0.28 10.34
C LYS A 190 -22.72 -0.28 9.91
N VAL A 191 -22.42 0.31 8.74
CA VAL A 191 -21.05 0.41 8.23
C VAL A 191 -20.23 1.37 9.11
N LEU A 192 -20.81 2.50 9.53
CA LEU A 192 -20.14 3.43 10.45
C LEU A 192 -19.78 2.78 11.78
N ILE A 193 -20.70 2.01 12.38
CA ILE A 193 -20.44 1.32 13.65
C ILE A 193 -19.33 0.27 13.49
N THR A 194 -19.37 -0.57 12.46
CA THR A 194 -18.31 -1.57 12.23
C THR A 194 -16.97 -0.93 11.92
N SER A 195 -16.94 0.12 11.11
CA SER A 195 -15.69 0.83 10.77
C SER A 195 -15.11 1.57 11.98
N SER A 196 -15.96 2.17 12.84
CA SER A 196 -15.49 2.85 14.06
C SER A 196 -14.97 1.86 15.11
N THR A 197 -15.56 0.66 15.23
CA THR A 197 -15.02 -0.39 16.10
C THR A 197 -13.66 -0.91 15.61
N ASP A 198 -13.47 -1.04 14.31
CA ASP A 198 -12.17 -1.44 13.75
C ASP A 198 -11.13 -0.32 13.88
N ALA A 199 -11.53 0.93 13.70
CA ALA A 199 -10.66 2.09 13.95
C ALA A 199 -10.25 2.17 15.43
N ALA A 200 -11.18 1.98 16.37
CA ALA A 200 -10.89 1.95 17.81
C ALA A 200 -9.92 0.82 18.17
N LYS A 201 -10.09 -0.39 17.61
CA LYS A 201 -9.14 -1.49 17.79
C LYS A 201 -7.74 -1.14 17.26
N MET A 202 -7.65 -0.48 16.10
CA MET A 202 -6.36 -0.05 15.56
C MET A 202 -5.66 0.97 16.43
N VAL A 203 -6.41 1.92 17.02
CA VAL A 203 -5.88 2.90 17.98
C VAL A 203 -5.42 2.19 19.26
N ALA A 204 -6.25 1.31 19.82
CA ALA A 204 -5.92 0.55 21.02
C ALA A 204 -4.69 -0.36 20.85
N ASN A 205 -4.53 -0.98 19.69
CA ASN A 205 -3.36 -1.83 19.39
C ASN A 205 -2.11 -1.04 18.97
N GLY A 206 -2.22 0.25 18.72
CA GLY A 206 -1.12 1.14 18.33
C GLY A 206 -0.63 2.04 19.47
N ALA A 207 -1.34 2.04 20.60
CA ALA A 207 -0.94 2.68 21.85
C ALA A 207 -0.23 1.68 22.76
#